data_3e843e9c6ae660f9eab7c7e82ecd250a
#
_entry.id   3e843e9c6ae660f9eab7c7e82ecd250a
#
_cell.length_a   1.000
_cell.length_b   1.000
_cell.length_c   1.000
_cell.angle_alpha   90.00
_cell.angle_beta   90.00
_cell.angle_gamma   90.00
#
_symmetry.space_group_name_H-M   'P 1'
#
loop_
_entity.id
_entity.type
_entity.pdbx_description
1 polymer ?
#
loop_
_entity_poly.entity_id
_entity_poly.type
_entity_poly.pdbx_seq_one_letter_code
_entity_poly.pdbx_strand_id
1 'polypeptide(L)'
;MIFSKLANIKISWSSDMAIDLGTVNTLVYVKGKGIVLNEPSVVAIQDTNDGKKEVLAVGKEAITMIGKTPGSIKAIRPLRDGVIADFEIAEEMIKYFVRKVHNRKSFVSPKIVICVPSGATPVEKRAIHESAEAAGARRAYLIEEPIAAAIGAELPIEEARGSMIVDIGGGTTEVAILSLGGIVYTNSVRVGGDKIDQSIVDFVKEKYNLLLGEASAEFIKKEYGSAMPTRGMNGQSFHIKGRSLHDGIPKQIKIDTLQLCEGLAKPVNTIVEAIKVALENADPELAADIVDTGIVITGGGALLKNLDATIKKATGLPVSIAENPLNSVVMGCGKCLDNLDRVKNLLTSAY
;
A
#
# COMPACT_ATOMS: atom_id res chain seq x y z
N MET A 1 4.87 -0.06 -54.62
CA MET A 1 4.92 -1.03 -53.49
C MET A 1 5.69 -0.44 -52.32
N ILE A 2 5.34 0.80 -51.84
CA ILE A 2 6.00 1.52 -50.74
C ILE A 2 4.98 1.99 -49.66
N PHE A 3 3.67 1.84 -49.93
CA PHE A 3 2.63 2.37 -49.03
C PHE A 3 2.06 1.38 -48.00
N SER A 4 2.59 0.14 -47.89
CA SER A 4 2.02 -0.89 -46.98
C SER A 4 2.77 -1.10 -45.64
N LYS A 5 3.79 -0.29 -45.34
CA LYS A 5 4.58 -0.43 -44.08
C LYS A 5 4.29 0.63 -43.00
N LEU A 6 3.33 1.54 -43.21
CA LEU A 6 3.02 2.62 -42.23
C LEU A 6 1.81 2.32 -41.32
N ALA A 7 1.23 1.11 -41.39
CA ALA A 7 -0.07 0.82 -40.78
C ALA A 7 -0.05 0.31 -39.34
N ASN A 8 1.10 0.25 -38.62
CA ASN A 8 1.15 -0.28 -37.27
C ASN A 8 2.02 0.50 -36.27
N ILE A 9 2.28 1.78 -36.51
CA ILE A 9 2.81 2.63 -35.46
C ILE A 9 1.59 3.15 -34.68
N LYS A 10 1.18 2.43 -33.63
CA LYS A 10 0.34 2.98 -32.56
C LYS A 10 1.16 4.07 -31.87
N ILE A 11 1.12 5.29 -32.42
CA ILE A 11 1.62 6.46 -31.73
C ILE A 11 0.67 6.68 -30.55
N SER A 12 1.05 6.20 -29.37
CA SER A 12 0.38 6.57 -28.12
C SER A 12 0.69 8.03 -27.87
N TRP A 13 -0.23 8.92 -28.24
CA TRP A 13 -0.10 10.38 -28.13
C TRP A 13 -0.21 10.85 -26.68
N SER A 14 -0.64 9.99 -25.75
CA SER A 14 -0.86 10.30 -24.35
C SER A 14 -0.18 9.24 -23.48
N SER A 15 0.44 9.67 -22.38
CA SER A 15 0.96 8.80 -21.34
C SER A 15 -0.06 8.72 -20.21
N ASP A 16 -1.30 8.29 -20.52
CA ASP A 16 -2.33 8.08 -19.51
C ASP A 16 -1.79 7.10 -18.45
N MET A 17 -1.97 7.42 -17.17
CA MET A 17 -1.34 6.70 -16.08
C MET A 17 -2.31 6.41 -14.93
N ALA A 18 -1.99 5.37 -14.16
CA ALA A 18 -2.66 5.07 -12.91
C ALA A 18 -1.64 5.11 -11.78
N ILE A 19 -2.03 5.62 -10.63
CA ILE A 19 -1.15 5.86 -9.49
C ILE A 19 -1.77 5.21 -8.25
N ASP A 20 -1.00 4.34 -7.63
CA ASP A 20 -1.24 3.85 -6.28
C ASP A 20 -0.39 4.69 -5.31
N LEU A 21 -1.06 5.52 -4.48
CA LEU A 21 -0.42 6.38 -3.48
C LEU A 21 -0.33 5.67 -2.14
N GLY A 22 0.44 4.60 -2.08
CA GLY A 22 0.62 3.85 -0.84
C GLY A 22 1.43 4.60 0.22
N THR A 23 1.18 4.29 1.49
CA THR A 23 1.90 4.86 2.65
C THR A 23 3.42 4.59 2.59
N VAL A 24 3.82 3.40 2.13
CA VAL A 24 5.23 2.98 2.06
C VAL A 24 5.81 3.24 0.68
N ASN A 25 5.11 2.85 -0.38
CA ASN A 25 5.56 3.01 -1.76
C ASN A 25 4.45 3.63 -2.61
N THR A 26 4.86 4.44 -3.57
CA THR A 26 4.03 4.91 -4.67
C THR A 26 4.37 4.12 -5.92
N LEU A 27 3.36 3.54 -6.57
CA LEU A 27 3.50 2.83 -7.84
C LEU A 27 2.79 3.59 -8.95
N VAL A 28 3.38 3.60 -10.15
CA VAL A 28 2.76 4.20 -11.33
C VAL A 28 2.73 3.20 -12.48
N TYR A 29 1.52 2.96 -12.97
CA TYR A 29 1.25 2.22 -14.19
C TYR A 29 1.03 3.19 -15.36
N VAL A 30 1.56 2.88 -16.53
CA VAL A 30 1.31 3.64 -17.75
C VAL A 30 0.63 2.74 -18.78
N LYS A 31 -0.44 3.26 -19.39
CA LYS A 31 -1.20 2.55 -20.42
C LYS A 31 -0.31 2.02 -21.53
N GLY A 32 -0.34 0.70 -21.74
CA GLY A 32 0.47 0.01 -22.74
C GLY A 32 1.94 -0.23 -22.38
N LYS A 33 2.39 0.17 -21.18
CA LYS A 33 3.76 -0.07 -20.70
C LYS A 33 3.82 -0.86 -19.39
N GLY A 34 2.70 -1.00 -18.67
CA GLY A 34 2.67 -1.62 -17.36
C GLY A 34 3.19 -0.71 -16.24
N ILE A 35 3.68 -1.29 -15.15
CA ILE A 35 4.25 -0.56 -14.00
C ILE A 35 5.62 -0.01 -14.42
N VAL A 36 5.75 1.31 -14.42
CA VAL A 36 6.98 2.02 -14.84
C VAL A 36 7.71 2.68 -13.68
N LEU A 37 7.06 2.80 -12.52
CA LEU A 37 7.65 3.39 -11.32
C LEU A 37 7.17 2.61 -10.09
N ASN A 38 8.13 2.33 -9.21
CA ASN A 38 7.89 1.82 -7.86
C ASN A 38 8.96 2.46 -6.98
N GLU A 39 8.53 3.45 -6.19
CA GLU A 39 9.42 4.22 -5.33
C GLU A 39 8.81 4.47 -3.96
N PRO A 40 9.67 4.57 -2.91
CA PRO A 40 9.21 4.90 -1.57
C PRO A 40 8.46 6.23 -1.52
N SER A 41 7.37 6.28 -0.76
CA SER A 41 6.59 7.49 -0.48
C SER A 41 7.29 8.33 0.60
N VAL A 42 8.50 8.82 0.27
CA VAL A 42 9.37 9.59 1.17
C VAL A 42 9.84 10.85 0.48
N VAL A 43 9.88 11.95 1.22
CA VAL A 43 10.38 13.25 0.75
C VAL A 43 11.41 13.77 1.74
N ALA A 44 12.56 14.18 1.25
CA ALA A 44 13.57 14.91 2.04
C ALA A 44 13.36 16.40 1.83
N ILE A 45 13.18 17.13 2.93
CA ILE A 45 12.95 18.58 2.94
C ILE A 45 14.04 19.28 3.76
N GLN A 46 14.33 20.50 3.38
CA GLN A 46 15.17 21.42 4.15
C GLN A 46 14.34 22.65 4.54
N ASP A 47 14.40 23.00 5.83
CA ASP A 47 13.83 24.26 6.30
C ASP A 47 14.76 25.40 5.88
N THR A 48 14.28 26.34 5.04
CA THR A 48 15.04 27.50 4.59
C THR A 48 14.96 28.66 5.61
N ASN A 49 15.90 29.60 5.54
CA ASN A 49 15.99 30.72 6.49
C ASN A 49 14.76 31.67 6.44
N ASP A 50 13.98 31.65 5.37
CA ASP A 50 12.74 32.42 5.18
C ASP A 50 11.48 31.64 5.63
N GLY A 51 11.66 30.48 6.29
CA GLY A 51 10.59 29.67 6.83
C GLY A 51 9.86 28.81 5.79
N LYS A 52 10.38 28.72 4.57
CA LYS A 52 9.85 27.83 3.53
C LYS A 52 10.50 26.45 3.60
N LYS A 53 9.78 25.44 3.12
CA LYS A 53 10.28 24.09 2.96
C LYS A 53 10.76 23.91 1.52
N GLU A 54 12.00 23.52 1.33
CA GLU A 54 12.55 23.14 0.02
C GLU A 54 12.64 21.61 -0.09
N VAL A 55 12.13 21.05 -1.19
CA VAL A 55 12.24 19.61 -1.47
C VAL A 55 13.60 19.31 -2.05
N LEU A 56 14.40 18.53 -1.32
CA LEU A 56 15.76 18.13 -1.74
C LEU A 56 15.75 16.84 -2.55
N ALA A 57 14.94 15.87 -2.15
CA ALA A 57 14.86 14.55 -2.80
C ALA A 57 13.51 13.92 -2.58
N VAL A 58 13.11 13.00 -3.50
CA VAL A 58 11.88 12.24 -3.41
C VAL A 58 12.16 10.77 -3.75
N GLY A 59 11.43 9.85 -3.12
CA GLY A 59 11.48 8.45 -3.45
C GLY A 59 12.78 7.76 -3.03
N LYS A 60 13.42 7.07 -3.98
CA LYS A 60 14.62 6.27 -3.74
C LYS A 60 15.80 7.06 -3.17
N GLU A 61 15.93 8.32 -3.53
CA GLU A 61 16.99 9.18 -2.98
C GLU A 61 16.67 9.58 -1.55
N ALA A 62 15.43 10.00 -1.28
CA ALA A 62 15.00 10.46 0.04
C ALA A 62 15.04 9.35 1.10
N ILE A 63 14.69 8.10 0.77
CA ILE A 63 14.68 7.00 1.75
C ILE A 63 16.06 6.70 2.31
N THR A 64 17.13 6.93 1.53
CA THR A 64 18.50 6.71 2.00
C THR A 64 18.93 7.70 3.08
N MET A 65 18.17 8.79 3.21
CA MET A 65 18.43 9.87 4.17
C MET A 65 17.72 9.66 5.51
N ILE A 66 16.74 8.75 5.60
CA ILE A 66 16.02 8.49 6.86
C ILE A 66 17.00 8.11 7.98
N GLY A 67 16.91 8.83 9.10
CA GLY A 67 17.76 8.61 10.28
C GLY A 67 19.24 8.97 10.12
N LYS A 68 19.61 9.64 9.02
CA LYS A 68 21.01 10.02 8.71
C LYS A 68 21.18 11.51 8.39
N THR A 69 20.13 12.30 8.48
CA THR A 69 20.14 13.72 8.14
C THR A 69 20.62 14.60 9.30
N PRO A 70 21.35 15.71 9.02
CA PRO A 70 21.57 16.75 10.01
C PRO A 70 20.26 17.46 10.37
N GLY A 71 20.23 18.19 11.48
CA GLY A 71 19.00 18.77 12.05
C GLY A 71 18.22 19.73 11.13
N SER A 72 18.85 20.31 10.11
CA SER A 72 18.21 21.19 9.11
C SER A 72 17.49 20.44 7.98
N ILE A 73 17.73 19.13 7.84
CA ILE A 73 17.14 18.30 6.80
C ILE A 73 16.30 17.21 7.47
N LYS A 74 15.06 17.02 6.98
CA LYS A 74 14.14 16.01 7.47
C LYS A 74 13.68 15.13 6.31
N ALA A 75 13.84 13.81 6.43
CA ALA A 75 13.22 12.85 5.54
C ALA A 75 11.92 12.36 6.17
N ILE A 76 10.78 12.64 5.52
CA ILE A 76 9.44 12.41 6.05
C ILE A 76 8.60 11.58 5.09
N ARG A 77 7.60 10.88 5.64
CA ARG A 77 6.53 10.23 4.88
C ARG A 77 5.31 11.14 4.91
N PRO A 78 4.91 11.74 3.77
CA PRO A 78 3.75 12.64 3.73
C PRO A 78 2.41 11.90 3.87
N LEU A 79 2.43 10.58 3.66
CA LEU A 79 1.30 9.68 3.86
C LEU A 79 1.58 8.79 5.08
N ARG A 80 0.65 8.71 6.01
CA ARG A 80 0.74 7.87 7.21
C ARG A 80 -0.63 7.32 7.59
N ASP A 81 -0.67 6.06 7.99
CA ASP A 81 -1.89 5.42 8.49
C ASP A 81 -3.10 5.63 7.56
N GLY A 82 -2.88 5.62 6.23
CA GLY A 82 -3.91 5.82 5.22
C GLY A 82 -4.41 7.25 5.06
N VAL A 83 -3.76 8.25 5.67
CA VAL A 83 -4.15 9.66 5.57
C VAL A 83 -2.98 10.54 5.09
N ILE A 84 -3.32 11.72 4.57
CA ILE A 84 -2.31 12.73 4.22
C ILE A 84 -1.91 13.47 5.49
N ALA A 85 -0.68 13.25 5.94
CA ALA A 85 -0.13 13.90 7.14
C ALA A 85 0.40 15.32 6.84
N ASP A 86 0.84 15.58 5.61
CA ASP A 86 1.32 16.89 5.15
C ASP A 86 0.91 17.09 3.68
N PHE A 87 -0.08 17.97 3.47
CA PHE A 87 -0.68 18.21 2.14
C PHE A 87 0.31 18.81 1.15
N GLU A 88 1.12 19.79 1.56
CA GLU A 88 2.08 20.46 0.68
C GLU A 88 3.14 19.48 0.19
N ILE A 89 3.66 18.66 1.10
CA ILE A 89 4.70 17.69 0.75
C ILE A 89 4.13 16.53 -0.06
N ALA A 90 2.89 16.09 0.22
CA ALA A 90 2.20 15.08 -0.60
C ALA A 90 1.98 15.58 -2.03
N GLU A 91 1.55 16.82 -2.20
CA GLU A 91 1.38 17.46 -3.49
C GLU A 91 2.71 17.49 -4.29
N GLU A 92 3.80 17.91 -3.67
CA GLU A 92 5.12 17.94 -4.32
C GLU A 92 5.59 16.52 -4.69
N MET A 93 5.33 15.52 -3.85
CA MET A 93 5.62 14.12 -4.15
C MET A 93 4.82 13.64 -5.38
N ILE A 94 3.52 13.89 -5.42
CA ILE A 94 2.66 13.53 -6.56
C ILE A 94 3.15 14.22 -7.84
N LYS A 95 3.40 15.52 -7.78
CA LYS A 95 3.95 16.29 -8.91
C LYS A 95 5.27 15.71 -9.41
N TYR A 96 6.16 15.34 -8.49
CA TYR A 96 7.44 14.74 -8.84
C TYR A 96 7.25 13.43 -9.60
N PHE A 97 6.43 12.49 -9.09
CA PHE A 97 6.22 11.20 -9.73
C PHE A 97 5.51 11.32 -11.08
N VAL A 98 4.48 12.16 -11.18
CA VAL A 98 3.80 12.44 -12.45
C VAL A 98 4.79 13.00 -13.48
N ARG A 99 5.60 14.01 -13.11
CA ARG A 99 6.60 14.62 -14.02
C ARG A 99 7.71 13.65 -14.40
N LYS A 100 8.11 12.77 -13.49
CA LYS A 100 9.15 11.75 -13.75
C LYS A 100 8.69 10.73 -14.79
N VAL A 101 7.42 10.36 -14.78
CA VAL A 101 6.82 9.39 -15.70
C VAL A 101 6.33 10.03 -16.98
N HIS A 102 5.78 11.26 -16.87
CA HIS A 102 5.25 11.98 -18.03
C HIS A 102 6.39 12.45 -18.94
N ASN A 103 6.42 11.91 -20.15
CA ASN A 103 7.40 12.33 -21.14
C ASN A 103 7.09 13.78 -21.61
N ARG A 104 7.96 14.74 -21.29
CA ARG A 104 7.85 16.15 -21.71
C ARG A 104 7.69 16.35 -23.23
N LYS A 105 7.96 15.33 -24.05
CA LYS A 105 7.76 15.34 -25.50
C LYS A 105 6.33 14.98 -25.91
N SER A 106 5.47 14.58 -24.99
CA SER A 106 4.06 14.33 -25.26
C SER A 106 3.32 15.66 -25.35
N PHE A 107 2.66 15.93 -26.46
CA PHE A 107 1.85 17.13 -26.67
C PHE A 107 0.48 17.06 -25.97
N VAL A 108 0.12 15.92 -25.39
CA VAL A 108 -1.18 15.69 -24.78
C VAL A 108 -1.00 15.37 -23.30
N SER A 109 -1.62 16.17 -22.44
CA SER A 109 -1.68 15.92 -21.00
C SER A 109 -2.38 14.59 -20.69
N PRO A 110 -1.90 13.82 -19.69
CA PRO A 110 -2.43 12.50 -19.37
C PRO A 110 -3.80 12.58 -18.67
N LYS A 111 -4.61 11.53 -18.83
CA LYS A 111 -5.61 11.17 -17.83
C LYS A 111 -4.91 10.41 -16.72
N ILE A 112 -5.29 10.66 -15.47
CA ILE A 112 -4.71 10.00 -14.32
C ILE A 112 -5.83 9.36 -13.50
N VAL A 113 -5.70 8.07 -13.20
CA VAL A 113 -6.52 7.35 -12.20
C VAL A 113 -5.68 7.21 -10.94
N ILE A 114 -6.20 7.66 -9.80
CA ILE A 114 -5.48 7.63 -8.53
C ILE A 114 -6.28 6.81 -7.52
N CYS A 115 -5.61 5.88 -6.87
CA CYS A 115 -6.17 5.12 -5.77
C CYS A 115 -6.21 5.97 -4.50
N VAL A 116 -7.32 5.86 -3.76
CA VAL A 116 -7.52 6.51 -2.46
C VAL A 116 -8.10 5.50 -1.46
N PRO A 117 -7.71 5.56 -0.18
CA PRO A 117 -8.32 4.72 0.85
C PRO A 117 -9.84 4.91 0.91
N SER A 118 -10.58 3.84 1.25
CA SER A 118 -12.04 3.91 1.38
C SER A 118 -12.49 4.92 2.43
N GLY A 119 -11.70 5.08 3.50
CA GLY A 119 -11.93 6.06 4.57
C GLY A 119 -11.44 7.48 4.28
N ALA A 120 -10.95 7.80 3.07
CA ALA A 120 -10.47 9.13 2.74
C ALA A 120 -11.59 10.17 2.80
N THR A 121 -11.33 11.27 3.51
CA THR A 121 -12.27 12.40 3.65
C THR A 121 -12.46 13.13 2.32
N PRO A 122 -13.58 13.85 2.13
CA PRO A 122 -13.78 14.70 0.95
C PRO A 122 -12.64 15.70 0.73
N VAL A 123 -12.05 16.23 1.82
CA VAL A 123 -10.92 17.17 1.74
C VAL A 123 -9.68 16.49 1.18
N GLU A 124 -9.36 15.28 1.63
CA GLU A 124 -8.22 14.49 1.12
C GLU A 124 -8.44 14.10 -0.34
N LYS A 125 -9.65 13.60 -0.68
CA LYS A 125 -10.00 13.26 -2.07
C LYS A 125 -9.80 14.47 -3.00
N ARG A 126 -10.27 15.64 -2.57
CA ARG A 126 -10.11 16.89 -3.30
C ARG A 126 -8.64 17.30 -3.44
N ALA A 127 -7.85 17.23 -2.36
CA ALA A 127 -6.44 17.58 -2.39
C ALA A 127 -5.64 16.71 -3.36
N ILE A 128 -5.90 15.40 -3.37
CA ILE A 128 -5.26 14.46 -4.30
C ILE A 128 -5.65 14.80 -5.75
N HIS A 129 -6.92 15.11 -6.00
CA HIS A 129 -7.40 15.47 -7.32
C HIS A 129 -6.74 16.78 -7.83
N GLU A 130 -6.74 17.84 -7.01
CA GLU A 130 -6.10 19.13 -7.33
C GLU A 130 -4.58 18.96 -7.54
N SER A 131 -3.91 18.11 -6.74
CA SER A 131 -2.47 17.80 -6.91
C SER A 131 -2.17 17.15 -8.26
N ALA A 132 -3.04 16.25 -8.72
CA ALA A 132 -2.88 15.61 -10.02
C ALA A 132 -3.06 16.62 -11.17
N GLU A 133 -4.05 17.51 -11.08
CA GLU A 133 -4.26 18.58 -12.06
C GLU A 133 -3.08 19.56 -12.08
N ALA A 134 -2.59 19.99 -10.91
CA ALA A 134 -1.41 20.84 -10.78
C ALA A 134 -0.12 20.17 -11.31
N ALA A 135 -0.07 18.83 -11.31
CA ALA A 135 0.99 18.06 -11.94
C ALA A 135 0.88 17.99 -13.46
N GLY A 136 -0.22 18.47 -14.05
CA GLY A 136 -0.44 18.53 -15.50
C GLY A 136 -1.43 17.49 -16.05
N ALA A 137 -2.22 16.83 -15.20
CA ALA A 137 -3.30 15.97 -15.67
C ALA A 137 -4.36 16.79 -16.39
N ARG A 138 -4.83 16.31 -17.55
CA ARG A 138 -6.02 16.92 -18.22
C ARG A 138 -7.32 16.48 -17.56
N ARG A 139 -7.29 15.36 -16.84
CA ARG A 139 -8.40 14.82 -16.06
C ARG A 139 -7.87 13.84 -15.01
N ALA A 140 -8.27 14.00 -13.77
CA ALA A 140 -8.02 13.08 -12.69
C ALA A 140 -9.31 12.32 -12.33
N TYR A 141 -9.18 11.05 -12.00
CA TYR A 141 -10.23 10.17 -11.51
C TYR A 141 -9.74 9.51 -10.23
N LEU A 142 -10.62 9.36 -9.27
CA LEU A 142 -10.32 8.64 -8.05
C LEU A 142 -11.04 7.30 -8.04
N ILE A 143 -10.37 6.27 -7.51
CA ILE A 143 -10.92 4.94 -7.27
C ILE A 143 -10.63 4.54 -5.83
N GLU A 144 -11.57 3.87 -5.18
CA GLU A 144 -11.34 3.38 -3.82
C GLU A 144 -10.43 2.14 -3.83
N GLU A 145 -9.50 2.10 -2.88
CA GLU A 145 -8.44 1.09 -2.77
C GLU A 145 -8.97 -0.35 -2.79
N PRO A 146 -10.06 -0.72 -2.04
CA PRO A 146 -10.58 -2.08 -2.09
C PRO A 146 -11.13 -2.49 -3.46
N ILE A 147 -11.74 -1.54 -4.21
CA ILE A 147 -12.22 -1.82 -5.57
C ILE A 147 -11.03 -2.07 -6.50
N ALA A 148 -10.03 -1.20 -6.44
CA ALA A 148 -8.81 -1.37 -7.24
C ALA A 148 -8.10 -2.68 -6.89
N ALA A 149 -7.95 -3.00 -5.60
CA ALA A 149 -7.36 -4.24 -5.12
C ALA A 149 -8.09 -5.48 -5.67
N ALA A 150 -9.43 -5.48 -5.62
CA ALA A 150 -10.26 -6.59 -6.08
C ALA A 150 -10.16 -6.78 -7.61
N ILE A 151 -10.22 -5.68 -8.40
CA ILE A 151 -10.03 -5.71 -9.85
C ILE A 151 -8.62 -6.23 -10.20
N GLY A 152 -7.60 -5.78 -9.45
CA GLY A 152 -6.22 -6.21 -9.64
C GLY A 152 -5.99 -7.67 -9.30
N ALA A 153 -6.65 -8.16 -8.25
CA ALA A 153 -6.67 -9.57 -7.82
C ALA A 153 -7.61 -10.46 -8.67
N GLU A 154 -8.25 -9.89 -9.71
CA GLU A 154 -9.14 -10.60 -10.64
C GLU A 154 -10.38 -11.22 -9.99
N LEU A 155 -10.88 -10.63 -8.92
CA LEU A 155 -12.14 -11.03 -8.32
C LEU A 155 -13.32 -10.70 -9.24
N PRO A 156 -14.38 -11.56 -9.30
CA PRO A 156 -15.54 -11.36 -10.14
C PRO A 156 -16.53 -10.36 -9.54
N ILE A 157 -16.07 -9.12 -9.25
CA ILE A 157 -16.84 -8.12 -8.52
C ILE A 157 -18.10 -7.62 -9.24
N GLU A 158 -18.19 -7.78 -10.57
CA GLU A 158 -19.35 -7.39 -11.37
C GLU A 158 -20.54 -8.37 -11.23
N GLU A 159 -20.29 -9.58 -10.72
CA GLU A 159 -21.32 -10.60 -10.52
C GLU A 159 -22.20 -10.29 -9.30
N ALA A 160 -23.44 -10.80 -9.30
CA ALA A 160 -24.35 -10.77 -8.15
C ALA A 160 -23.92 -11.84 -7.13
N ARG A 161 -22.69 -11.73 -6.63
CA ARG A 161 -22.05 -12.67 -5.71
C ARG A 161 -21.10 -11.95 -4.77
N GLY A 162 -21.10 -12.33 -3.49
CA GLY A 162 -20.21 -11.78 -2.49
C GLY A 162 -18.74 -12.14 -2.76
N SER A 163 -17.89 -11.13 -2.89
CA SER A 163 -16.43 -11.27 -2.99
C SER A 163 -15.77 -10.51 -1.85
N MET A 164 -14.88 -11.14 -1.10
CA MET A 164 -14.19 -10.51 0.02
C MET A 164 -12.71 -10.32 -0.27
N ILE A 165 -12.26 -9.07 -0.15
CA ILE A 165 -10.86 -8.67 -0.31
C ILE A 165 -10.34 -8.06 0.98
N VAL A 166 -9.09 -8.37 1.33
CA VAL A 166 -8.37 -7.75 2.45
C VAL A 166 -7.04 -7.23 1.93
N ASP A 167 -6.93 -5.93 1.81
CA ASP A 167 -5.68 -5.27 1.42
C ASP A 167 -4.90 -4.85 2.66
N ILE A 168 -3.74 -5.45 2.84
CA ILE A 168 -2.85 -5.20 3.98
C ILE A 168 -1.66 -4.39 3.49
N GLY A 169 -1.84 -3.08 3.50
CA GLY A 169 -0.84 -2.12 3.07
C GLY A 169 0.27 -1.87 4.09
N GLY A 170 1.00 -0.77 3.90
CA GLY A 170 2.03 -0.33 4.86
C GLY A 170 1.43 0.29 6.11
N GLY A 171 0.47 1.21 5.96
CA GLY A 171 -0.15 1.95 7.06
C GLY A 171 -1.48 1.38 7.52
N THR A 172 -2.25 0.79 6.62
CA THR A 172 -3.63 0.35 6.84
C THR A 172 -3.86 -1.09 6.42
N THR A 173 -4.93 -1.67 6.95
CA THR A 173 -5.57 -2.86 6.40
C THR A 173 -7.00 -2.48 6.05
N GLU A 174 -7.36 -2.64 4.78
CA GLU A 174 -8.69 -2.42 4.26
C GLU A 174 -9.38 -3.75 3.99
N VAL A 175 -10.54 -3.93 4.60
CA VAL A 175 -11.39 -5.12 4.44
C VAL A 175 -12.65 -4.69 3.72
N ALA A 176 -12.97 -5.32 2.59
CA ALA A 176 -14.20 -5.01 1.87
C ALA A 176 -14.90 -6.26 1.36
N ILE A 177 -16.22 -6.17 1.35
CA ILE A 177 -17.13 -7.11 0.68
C ILE A 177 -17.74 -6.37 -0.51
N LEU A 178 -17.57 -6.94 -1.69
CA LEU A 178 -17.99 -6.37 -2.97
C LEU A 178 -19.02 -7.29 -3.65
N SER A 179 -19.97 -6.68 -4.34
CA SER A 179 -20.95 -7.36 -5.19
C SER A 179 -21.49 -6.36 -6.20
N LEU A 180 -21.87 -6.81 -7.41
CA LEU A 180 -22.48 -5.99 -8.47
C LEU A 180 -21.69 -4.71 -8.80
N GLY A 181 -20.35 -4.80 -8.75
CA GLY A 181 -19.45 -3.71 -9.03
C GLY A 181 -19.34 -2.66 -7.93
N GLY A 182 -19.94 -2.86 -6.75
CA GLY A 182 -19.92 -1.89 -5.65
C GLY A 182 -19.39 -2.48 -4.35
N ILE A 183 -19.02 -1.57 -3.43
CA ILE A 183 -18.71 -1.94 -2.05
C ILE A 183 -20.02 -2.06 -1.28
N VAL A 184 -20.27 -3.24 -0.73
CA VAL A 184 -21.43 -3.48 0.16
C VAL A 184 -21.04 -3.17 1.61
N TYR A 185 -19.85 -3.59 2.01
CA TYR A 185 -19.30 -3.30 3.32
C TYR A 185 -17.81 -3.00 3.21
N THR A 186 -17.34 -2.03 3.97
CA THR A 186 -15.90 -1.76 4.12
C THR A 186 -15.55 -1.37 5.54
N ASN A 187 -14.38 -1.79 5.97
CA ASN A 187 -13.78 -1.42 7.23
C ASN A 187 -12.28 -1.19 7.03
N SER A 188 -11.77 -0.10 7.57
CA SER A 188 -10.35 0.24 7.51
C SER A 188 -9.78 0.36 8.91
N VAL A 189 -8.68 -0.35 9.17
CA VAL A 189 -7.95 -0.27 10.44
C VAL A 189 -6.53 0.24 10.18
N ARG A 190 -6.05 1.12 11.07
CA ARG A 190 -4.70 1.71 10.98
C ARG A 190 -3.63 0.75 11.49
N VAL A 191 -3.63 -0.44 10.93
CA VAL A 191 -2.65 -1.50 11.17
C VAL A 191 -2.23 -2.08 9.83
N GLY A 192 -0.95 -2.02 9.54
CA GLY A 192 -0.32 -2.54 8.34
C GLY A 192 1.14 -2.90 8.63
N GLY A 193 1.95 -2.93 7.59
CA GLY A 193 3.38 -3.27 7.67
C GLY A 193 4.16 -2.46 8.68
N ASP A 194 3.89 -1.15 8.78
CA ASP A 194 4.59 -0.23 9.70
C ASP A 194 4.28 -0.53 11.17
N LYS A 195 3.02 -0.91 11.47
CA LYS A 195 2.64 -1.33 12.83
C LYS A 195 3.23 -2.68 13.22
N ILE A 196 3.40 -3.57 12.25
CA ILE A 196 4.11 -4.84 12.44
C ILE A 196 5.58 -4.56 12.75
N ASP A 197 6.25 -3.65 12.01
CA ASP A 197 7.62 -3.23 12.28
C ASP A 197 7.77 -2.57 13.66
N GLN A 198 6.85 -1.67 14.00
CA GLN A 198 6.83 -1.04 15.31
C GLN A 198 6.67 -2.05 16.44
N SER A 199 5.83 -3.09 16.26
CA SER A 199 5.67 -4.14 17.27
C SER A 199 6.95 -4.95 17.50
N ILE A 200 7.79 -5.12 16.46
CA ILE A 200 9.13 -5.72 16.59
C ILE A 200 10.05 -4.82 17.41
N VAL A 201 10.05 -3.50 17.11
CA VAL A 201 10.86 -2.53 17.85
C VAL A 201 10.47 -2.53 19.33
N ASP A 202 9.16 -2.49 19.63
CA ASP A 202 8.64 -2.47 20.99
C ASP A 202 8.94 -3.78 21.73
N PHE A 203 8.72 -4.92 21.10
CA PHE A 203 9.05 -6.23 21.67
C PHE A 203 10.53 -6.36 22.03
N VAL A 204 11.43 -5.97 21.14
CA VAL A 204 12.88 -6.02 21.39
C VAL A 204 13.29 -5.01 22.46
N LYS A 205 12.67 -3.83 22.48
CA LYS A 205 12.89 -2.83 23.52
C LYS A 205 12.47 -3.33 24.90
N GLU A 206 11.28 -3.89 25.00
CA GLU A 206 10.71 -4.34 26.28
C GLU A 206 11.42 -5.58 26.83
N LYS A 207 11.68 -6.57 25.97
CA LYS A 207 12.22 -7.87 26.40
C LYS A 207 13.74 -7.87 26.55
N TYR A 208 14.45 -7.04 25.78
CA TYR A 208 15.92 -7.09 25.70
C TYR A 208 16.61 -5.74 26.00
N ASN A 209 15.86 -4.70 26.32
CA ASN A 209 16.40 -3.34 26.52
C ASN A 209 17.30 -2.88 25.35
N LEU A 210 16.94 -3.24 24.11
CA LEU A 210 17.70 -2.93 22.91
C LEU A 210 16.85 -2.08 21.96
N LEU A 211 17.35 -0.93 21.55
CA LEU A 211 16.72 -0.06 20.57
C LEU A 211 17.09 -0.49 19.16
N LEU A 212 16.07 -0.82 18.35
CA LEU A 212 16.20 -1.10 16.91
C LEU A 212 15.82 0.11 16.08
N GLY A 213 16.43 0.24 14.89
CA GLY A 213 15.94 1.13 13.86
C GLY A 213 14.83 0.49 13.01
N GLU A 214 13.96 1.33 12.41
CA GLU A 214 12.83 0.89 11.57
C GLU A 214 13.27 -0.05 10.43
N ALA A 215 14.33 0.29 9.70
CA ALA A 215 14.85 -0.54 8.62
C ALA A 215 15.30 -1.94 9.08
N SER A 216 15.82 -2.03 10.32
CA SER A 216 16.19 -3.33 10.91
C SER A 216 14.95 -4.14 11.28
N ALA A 217 13.91 -3.50 11.80
CA ALA A 217 12.64 -4.15 12.12
C ALA A 217 11.95 -4.68 10.84
N GLU A 218 11.91 -3.87 9.79
CA GLU A 218 11.37 -4.28 8.50
C GLU A 218 12.13 -5.49 7.92
N PHE A 219 13.46 -5.48 7.98
CA PHE A 219 14.27 -6.62 7.56
C PHE A 219 13.93 -7.88 8.37
N ILE A 220 13.84 -7.76 9.71
CA ILE A 220 13.49 -8.86 10.60
C ILE A 220 12.09 -9.40 10.28
N LYS A 221 11.10 -8.54 10.04
CA LYS A 221 9.76 -8.92 9.62
C LYS A 221 9.79 -9.76 8.35
N LYS A 222 10.48 -9.29 7.31
CA LYS A 222 10.53 -9.95 6.00
C LYS A 222 11.24 -11.31 6.05
N GLU A 223 12.34 -11.41 6.77
CA GLU A 223 13.14 -12.63 6.81
C GLU A 223 12.61 -13.67 7.81
N TYR A 224 12.24 -13.24 9.00
CA TYR A 224 11.95 -14.11 10.13
C TYR A 224 10.52 -14.03 10.65
N GLY A 225 9.75 -13.01 10.24
CA GLY A 225 8.37 -12.78 10.72
C GLY A 225 7.42 -13.88 10.29
N SER A 226 6.55 -14.28 11.21
CA SER A 226 5.45 -15.22 10.97
C SER A 226 4.28 -14.89 11.87
N ALA A 227 3.06 -14.94 11.30
CA ALA A 227 1.83 -14.65 12.05
C ALA A 227 1.47 -15.72 13.09
N MET A 228 1.98 -16.95 12.92
CA MET A 228 1.80 -18.03 13.85
C MET A 228 3.01 -18.99 13.85
N PRO A 229 3.28 -19.70 14.95
CA PRO A 229 4.29 -20.76 14.96
C PRO A 229 3.89 -21.89 14.01
N THR A 230 4.83 -22.36 13.18
CA THR A 230 4.62 -23.53 12.31
C THR A 230 5.05 -24.81 13.04
N ARG A 231 4.35 -25.92 12.82
CA ARG A 231 4.81 -27.25 13.27
C ARG A 231 6.17 -27.54 12.63
N GLY A 232 7.21 -27.73 13.46
CA GLY A 232 8.60 -27.94 13.01
C GLY A 232 9.45 -26.67 12.96
N MET A 233 8.94 -25.47 13.25
CA MET A 233 9.77 -24.34 13.66
C MET A 233 10.37 -24.63 15.05
N ASN A 234 11.40 -25.47 15.08
CA ASN A 234 12.33 -25.50 16.21
C ASN A 234 13.03 -24.15 16.17
N GLY A 235 12.56 -23.18 16.98
CA GLY A 235 12.94 -21.78 17.01
C GLY A 235 14.26 -21.46 16.31
N GLN A 236 14.21 -21.15 15.00
CA GLN A 236 15.40 -20.75 14.27
C GLN A 236 15.93 -19.48 14.92
N SER A 237 17.13 -19.59 15.46
CA SER A 237 17.76 -18.45 16.11
C SER A 237 18.50 -17.59 15.09
N PHE A 238 18.39 -16.28 15.26
CA PHE A 238 19.10 -15.29 14.45
C PHE A 238 19.62 -14.14 15.32
N HIS A 239 20.53 -13.36 14.78
CA HIS A 239 21.15 -12.26 15.50
C HIS A 239 20.58 -10.92 15.02
N ILE A 240 20.28 -10.05 15.96
CA ILE A 240 19.89 -8.68 15.73
C ILE A 240 20.87 -7.72 16.38
N LYS A 241 21.06 -6.54 15.78
CA LYS A 241 21.95 -5.50 16.25
C LYS A 241 21.17 -4.24 16.57
N GLY A 242 21.49 -3.61 17.67
CA GLY A 242 20.86 -2.37 18.09
C GLY A 242 21.70 -1.63 19.12
N ARG A 243 21.13 -0.56 19.68
CA ARG A 243 21.77 0.21 20.75
C ARG A 243 21.13 -0.18 22.10
N SER A 244 21.97 -0.58 23.06
CA SER A 244 21.54 -0.87 24.42
C SER A 244 20.94 0.38 25.09
N LEU A 245 19.80 0.23 25.73
CA LEU A 245 19.15 1.32 26.47
C LEU A 245 19.80 1.56 27.84
N HIS A 246 20.55 0.56 28.37
CA HIS A 246 21.18 0.64 29.66
C HIS A 246 22.46 1.48 29.65
N ASP A 247 23.33 1.26 28.65
CA ASP A 247 24.67 1.86 28.57
C ASP A 247 24.93 2.66 27.27
N GLY A 248 23.93 2.67 26.36
CA GLY A 248 24.04 3.38 25.07
C GLY A 248 24.95 2.71 24.04
N ILE A 249 25.58 1.58 24.37
CA ILE A 249 26.58 0.91 23.53
C ILE A 249 25.89 0.03 22.47
N PRO A 250 26.40 -0.04 21.22
CA PRO A 250 25.92 -1.00 20.24
C PRO A 250 26.08 -2.44 20.75
N LYS A 251 25.02 -3.24 20.66
CA LYS A 251 25.00 -4.64 21.07
C LYS A 251 24.38 -5.54 20.01
N GLN A 252 24.78 -6.79 20.03
CA GLN A 252 24.17 -7.88 19.27
C GLN A 252 23.57 -8.88 20.23
N ILE A 253 22.31 -9.29 19.99
CA ILE A 253 21.63 -10.29 20.76
C ILE A 253 21.12 -11.39 19.85
N LYS A 254 20.85 -12.57 20.43
CA LYS A 254 20.26 -13.73 19.75
C LYS A 254 18.80 -13.83 20.16
N ILE A 255 17.90 -13.91 19.20
CA ILE A 255 16.48 -14.18 19.38
C ILE A 255 16.05 -15.35 18.49
N ASP A 256 14.89 -15.93 18.75
CA ASP A 256 14.33 -16.98 17.92
C ASP A 256 12.99 -16.56 17.29
N THR A 257 12.58 -17.31 16.26
CA THR A 257 11.36 -17.04 15.50
C THR A 257 10.08 -17.23 16.32
N LEU A 258 10.07 -18.08 17.37
CA LEU A 258 8.90 -18.25 18.23
C LEU A 258 8.68 -16.99 19.10
N GLN A 259 9.76 -16.47 19.67
CA GLN A 259 9.73 -15.22 20.42
C GLN A 259 9.28 -14.05 19.54
N LEU A 260 9.71 -14.03 18.28
CA LEU A 260 9.27 -13.00 17.34
C LEU A 260 7.76 -13.10 17.05
N CYS A 261 7.21 -14.32 16.91
CA CYS A 261 5.76 -14.50 16.74
C CYS A 261 4.95 -13.92 17.92
N GLU A 262 5.46 -14.02 19.16
CA GLU A 262 4.81 -13.38 20.32
C GLU A 262 4.74 -11.86 20.16
N GLY A 263 5.83 -11.25 19.71
CA GLY A 263 5.89 -9.80 19.44
C GLY A 263 4.94 -9.34 18.32
N LEU A 264 4.65 -10.22 17.36
CA LEU A 264 3.76 -9.92 16.22
C LEU A 264 2.27 -10.20 16.52
N ALA A 265 1.94 -10.85 17.63
CA ALA A 265 0.57 -11.29 17.92
C ALA A 265 -0.45 -10.13 17.95
N LYS A 266 -0.09 -8.98 18.51
CA LYS A 266 -1.01 -7.84 18.65
C LYS A 266 -1.47 -7.28 17.30
N PRO A 267 -0.60 -6.84 16.38
CA PRO A 267 -1.05 -6.33 15.09
C PRO A 267 -1.74 -7.41 14.25
N VAL A 268 -1.29 -8.65 14.28
CA VAL A 268 -1.93 -9.77 13.57
C VAL A 268 -3.37 -9.99 14.07
N ASN A 269 -3.59 -9.99 15.39
CA ASN A 269 -4.92 -10.13 15.95
C ASN A 269 -5.83 -8.96 15.58
N THR A 270 -5.32 -7.73 15.49
CA THR A 270 -6.11 -6.58 15.03
C THR A 270 -6.59 -6.76 13.59
N ILE A 271 -5.74 -7.28 12.70
CA ILE A 271 -6.11 -7.60 11.31
C ILE A 271 -7.21 -8.68 11.30
N VAL A 272 -7.02 -9.75 12.05
CA VAL A 272 -8.00 -10.85 12.14
C VAL A 272 -9.35 -10.36 12.66
N GLU A 273 -9.37 -9.52 13.69
CA GLU A 273 -10.60 -8.95 14.24
C GLU A 273 -11.30 -8.03 13.23
N ALA A 274 -10.56 -7.23 12.45
CA ALA A 274 -11.15 -6.42 11.39
C ALA A 274 -11.89 -7.28 10.34
N ILE A 275 -11.32 -8.44 9.99
CA ILE A 275 -11.93 -9.41 9.08
C ILE A 275 -13.20 -10.00 9.69
N LYS A 276 -13.18 -10.42 10.96
CA LYS A 276 -14.36 -10.95 11.65
C LYS A 276 -15.49 -9.93 11.73
N VAL A 277 -15.16 -8.68 12.10
CA VAL A 277 -16.14 -7.58 12.11
C VAL A 277 -16.79 -7.39 10.74
N ALA A 278 -16.02 -7.51 9.65
CA ALA A 278 -16.58 -7.41 8.32
C ALA A 278 -17.55 -8.57 8.00
N LEU A 279 -17.20 -9.80 8.40
CA LEU A 279 -18.07 -10.96 8.22
C LEU A 279 -19.35 -10.88 9.07
N GLU A 280 -19.26 -10.36 10.30
CA GLU A 280 -20.41 -10.15 11.19
C GLU A 280 -21.41 -9.11 10.64
N ASN A 281 -20.92 -8.14 9.87
CA ASN A 281 -21.74 -7.09 9.26
C ASN A 281 -22.12 -7.39 7.80
N ALA A 282 -21.76 -8.56 7.27
CA ALA A 282 -22.17 -8.98 5.94
C ALA A 282 -23.64 -9.42 5.93
N ASP A 283 -24.35 -9.06 4.87
CA ASP A 283 -25.68 -9.65 4.64
C ASP A 283 -25.57 -11.19 4.53
N PRO A 284 -26.56 -11.96 5.06
CA PRO A 284 -26.48 -13.41 5.12
C PRO A 284 -26.20 -14.08 3.77
N GLU A 285 -26.77 -13.56 2.67
CA GLU A 285 -26.58 -14.09 1.32
C GLU A 285 -25.13 -13.90 0.85
N LEU A 286 -24.56 -12.72 1.11
CA LEU A 286 -23.16 -12.45 0.77
C LEU A 286 -22.17 -13.23 1.66
N ALA A 287 -22.52 -13.42 2.94
CA ALA A 287 -21.76 -14.26 3.85
C ALA A 287 -21.76 -15.73 3.37
N ALA A 288 -22.89 -16.24 2.86
CA ALA A 288 -22.98 -17.57 2.26
C ALA A 288 -22.08 -17.71 1.03
N ASP A 289 -22.07 -16.71 0.15
CA ASP A 289 -21.18 -16.69 -1.01
C ASP A 289 -19.70 -16.75 -0.59
N ILE A 290 -19.32 -16.03 0.46
CA ILE A 290 -17.93 -15.98 0.95
C ILE A 290 -17.47 -17.34 1.52
N VAL A 291 -18.38 -18.21 1.96
CA VAL A 291 -18.04 -19.60 2.35
C VAL A 291 -17.43 -20.35 1.17
N ASP A 292 -17.95 -20.12 -0.04
CA ASP A 292 -17.49 -20.78 -1.26
C ASP A 292 -16.32 -20.05 -1.93
N THR A 293 -16.40 -18.69 -2.01
CA THR A 293 -15.38 -17.86 -2.68
C THR A 293 -14.13 -17.69 -1.82
N GLY A 294 -14.30 -17.73 -0.50
CA GLY A 294 -13.23 -17.47 0.46
C GLY A 294 -12.86 -15.98 0.57
N ILE A 295 -11.75 -15.77 1.26
CA ILE A 295 -11.15 -14.44 1.49
C ILE A 295 -9.89 -14.34 0.65
N VAL A 296 -9.78 -13.28 -0.16
CA VAL A 296 -8.55 -12.97 -0.89
C VAL A 296 -7.78 -11.90 -0.12
N ILE A 297 -6.53 -12.19 0.21
CA ILE A 297 -5.65 -11.22 0.88
C ILE A 297 -4.62 -10.67 -0.11
N THR A 298 -4.37 -9.37 -0.06
CA THR A 298 -3.43 -8.65 -0.93
C THR A 298 -2.66 -7.60 -0.15
N GLY A 299 -1.84 -6.79 -0.84
CA GLY A 299 -0.94 -5.85 -0.21
C GLY A 299 0.35 -6.49 0.29
N GLY A 300 1.31 -5.65 0.71
CA GLY A 300 2.61 -6.12 1.18
C GLY A 300 2.54 -6.95 2.47
N GLY A 301 1.57 -6.67 3.34
CA GLY A 301 1.34 -7.39 4.59
C GLY A 301 0.83 -8.83 4.38
N ALA A 302 0.17 -9.12 3.24
CA ALA A 302 -0.25 -10.47 2.88
C ALA A 302 0.92 -11.45 2.72
N LEU A 303 2.13 -10.93 2.53
CA LEU A 303 3.36 -11.74 2.44
C LEU A 303 3.94 -12.15 3.80
N LEU A 304 3.36 -11.69 4.92
CA LEU A 304 3.78 -12.18 6.24
C LEU A 304 3.50 -13.68 6.33
N LYS A 305 4.53 -14.46 6.63
CA LYS A 305 4.44 -15.94 6.66
C LYS A 305 3.29 -16.41 7.56
N ASN A 306 2.51 -17.36 7.08
CA ASN A 306 1.37 -17.97 7.79
C ASN A 306 0.23 -17.01 8.18
N LEU A 307 0.13 -15.83 7.59
CA LEU A 307 -0.99 -14.92 7.86
C LEU A 307 -2.29 -15.50 7.30
N ASP A 308 -2.25 -16.05 6.09
CA ASP A 308 -3.35 -16.79 5.47
C ASP A 308 -3.85 -17.94 6.35
N ALA A 309 -2.94 -18.76 6.86
CA ALA A 309 -3.26 -19.86 7.77
C ALA A 309 -3.85 -19.36 9.10
N THR A 310 -3.37 -18.21 9.61
CA THR A 310 -3.88 -17.59 10.83
C THR A 310 -5.32 -17.11 10.64
N ILE A 311 -5.60 -16.41 9.52
CA ILE A 311 -6.94 -15.94 9.16
C ILE A 311 -7.87 -17.13 8.95
N LYS A 312 -7.45 -18.14 8.19
CA LYS A 312 -8.21 -19.37 7.96
C LYS A 312 -8.59 -20.08 9.27
N LYS A 313 -7.64 -20.18 10.21
CA LYS A 313 -7.87 -20.78 11.53
C LYS A 313 -8.90 -19.98 12.33
N ALA A 314 -8.85 -18.65 12.23
CA ALA A 314 -9.70 -17.75 13.02
C ALA A 314 -11.12 -17.63 12.48
N THR A 315 -11.32 -17.75 11.15
CA THR A 315 -12.60 -17.56 10.47
C THR A 315 -13.28 -18.87 10.04
N GLY A 316 -12.51 -19.94 9.88
CA GLY A 316 -12.97 -21.20 9.29
C GLY A 316 -13.13 -21.17 7.78
N LEU A 317 -12.87 -20.03 7.12
CA LEU A 317 -13.09 -19.82 5.69
C LEU A 317 -11.81 -20.13 4.88
N PRO A 318 -11.95 -20.47 3.57
CA PRO A 318 -10.80 -20.52 2.67
C PRO A 318 -10.13 -19.16 2.58
N VAL A 319 -8.80 -19.14 2.56
CA VAL A 319 -8.01 -17.90 2.40
C VAL A 319 -6.97 -18.13 1.32
N SER A 320 -6.87 -17.20 0.38
CA SER A 320 -5.86 -17.21 -0.68
C SER A 320 -5.14 -15.87 -0.75
N ILE A 321 -3.87 -15.92 -1.12
CA ILE A 321 -3.07 -14.72 -1.39
C ILE A 321 -3.20 -14.40 -2.88
N ALA A 322 -3.44 -13.14 -3.23
CA ALA A 322 -3.47 -12.70 -4.62
C ALA A 322 -2.15 -13.06 -5.33
N GLU A 323 -2.19 -13.33 -6.63
CA GLU A 323 -1.00 -13.75 -7.40
C GLU A 323 0.16 -12.74 -7.29
N ASN A 324 -0.16 -11.45 -7.38
CA ASN A 324 0.81 -10.36 -7.29
C ASN A 324 0.40 -9.33 -6.21
N PRO A 325 0.44 -9.68 -4.92
CA PRO A 325 -0.19 -8.89 -3.87
C PRO A 325 0.40 -7.48 -3.72
N LEU A 326 1.66 -7.27 -4.04
CA LEU A 326 2.30 -5.94 -4.01
C LEU A 326 1.81 -5.01 -5.12
N ASN A 327 1.19 -5.54 -6.17
CA ASN A 327 0.83 -4.80 -7.36
C ASN A 327 -0.68 -4.78 -7.63
N SER A 328 -1.51 -5.47 -6.82
CA SER A 328 -2.94 -5.62 -7.09
C SER A 328 -3.63 -4.26 -7.25
N VAL A 329 -3.40 -3.32 -6.34
CA VAL A 329 -4.01 -1.99 -6.38
C VAL A 329 -3.64 -1.25 -7.67
N VAL A 330 -2.36 -1.10 -7.96
CA VAL A 330 -1.91 -0.36 -9.16
C VAL A 330 -2.33 -1.04 -10.45
N MET A 331 -2.38 -2.38 -10.48
CA MET A 331 -2.87 -3.14 -11.65
C MET A 331 -4.38 -2.97 -11.84
N GLY A 332 -5.14 -2.95 -10.75
CA GLY A 332 -6.56 -2.64 -10.79
C GLY A 332 -6.83 -1.23 -11.30
N CYS A 333 -6.12 -0.23 -10.79
CA CYS A 333 -6.16 1.14 -11.32
C CYS A 333 -5.80 1.18 -12.81
N GLY A 334 -4.80 0.41 -13.25
CA GLY A 334 -4.42 0.28 -14.65
C GLY A 334 -5.51 -0.34 -15.52
N LYS A 335 -6.15 -1.42 -15.05
CA LYS A 335 -7.31 -2.04 -15.74
C LYS A 335 -8.49 -1.07 -15.88
N CYS A 336 -8.74 -0.24 -14.85
CA CYS A 336 -9.74 0.83 -14.90
C CYS A 336 -9.37 1.90 -15.93
N LEU A 337 -8.11 2.32 -15.96
CA LEU A 337 -7.61 3.28 -16.94
C LEU A 337 -7.76 2.77 -18.38
N ASP A 338 -7.53 1.49 -18.61
CA ASP A 338 -7.68 0.86 -19.93
C ASP A 338 -9.14 0.78 -20.38
N ASN A 339 -10.10 0.73 -19.45
CA ASN A 339 -11.53 0.54 -19.67
C ASN A 339 -12.40 1.66 -19.10
N LEU A 340 -11.91 2.91 -19.08
CA LEU A 340 -12.58 4.06 -18.42
C LEU A 340 -14.08 4.20 -18.74
N ASP A 341 -14.51 3.88 -19.96
CA ASP A 341 -15.91 4.02 -20.35
C ASP A 341 -16.83 2.98 -19.69
N ARG A 342 -16.29 1.81 -19.33
CA ARG A 342 -17.04 0.73 -18.66
C ARG A 342 -17.13 0.92 -17.16
N VAL A 343 -16.09 1.51 -16.57
CA VAL A 343 -15.94 1.61 -15.11
C VAL A 343 -16.24 3.01 -14.55
N LYS A 344 -16.92 3.87 -15.33
CA LYS A 344 -17.23 5.24 -14.91
C LYS A 344 -17.99 5.32 -13.59
N ASN A 345 -18.85 4.36 -13.32
CA ASN A 345 -19.63 4.24 -12.08
C ASN A 345 -18.79 3.86 -10.86
N LEU A 346 -17.60 3.28 -11.07
CA LEU A 346 -16.64 2.92 -10.01
C LEU A 346 -15.66 4.07 -9.70
N LEU A 347 -15.64 5.07 -10.59
CA LEU A 347 -14.74 6.22 -10.49
C LEU A 347 -15.50 7.41 -9.95
N THR A 348 -14.95 8.05 -8.92
CA THR A 348 -15.43 9.35 -8.47
C THR A 348 -14.63 10.44 -9.19
N SER A 349 -15.35 11.34 -9.88
CA SER A 349 -14.78 12.64 -10.22
C SER A 349 -15.03 13.57 -9.04
N ALA A 350 -14.09 14.45 -8.71
CA ALA A 350 -14.25 15.38 -7.57
C ALA A 350 -15.41 16.39 -7.74
N TYR A 351 -16.16 16.32 -8.85
CA TYR A 351 -17.35 17.12 -9.16
C TYR A 351 -18.41 16.27 -9.89
#